data_3977a4877ce159f255aa40fa5347a801
#
_entry.id   3977a4877ce159f255aa40fa5347a801
#
_cell.length_a   1.000
_cell.length_b   1.000
_cell.length_c   1.000
_cell.angle_alpha   90.00
_cell.angle_beta   90.00
_cell.angle_gamma   90.00
#
_symmetry.space_group_name_H-M   'P 1'
#
loop_
_entity.id
_entity.type
_entity.pdbx_description
1 polymer ?
#
loop_
_entity_poly.entity_id
_entity_poly.type
_entity_poly.pdbx_seq_one_letter_code
_entity_poly.pdbx_strand_id
1 'polypeptide(L)'
;MKSSKLHLLTCSLLTLLLISCSEDNRADHAAQYPPNTSQKADTKFLRFTDESRGEGVMEAAIATYEGKNGEKVELISAVHVADTAYYERLEKLFAGYDSVLYELIKAKGVKPPEKGRRKRGESGGMVSWFQRYMRDTLQLDFQLEAIDYRAKNFVHADLDAETFQRLSEERGETIVQLMLKLALAEFKISKEGKSKTDQNIGLKLIAALFMPDSARALKYLFAQQLENMESLMAGLGEGPDGKGSVLLTERNKKCMSVLRERLKRGDKNIGVFYGGAHMADLEKRIFKEIGFRRTGVRWEQAWVVRRAEQTPAKKPAKK
;
A
#
# COMPACT_ATOMS: atom_id res chain seq x y z
N MET A 1 28.02 -31.08 12.43
CA MET A 1 28.07 -30.05 11.38
C MET A 1 26.84 -30.15 10.51
N LYS A 2 25.71 -29.56 10.90
CA LYS A 2 24.51 -29.36 10.10
C LYS A 2 23.59 -28.45 10.92
N SER A 3 23.73 -27.16 10.80
CA SER A 3 22.74 -26.19 11.29
C SER A 3 23.19 -24.80 10.84
N SER A 4 22.78 -24.35 9.67
CA SER A 4 22.85 -22.92 9.28
C SER A 4 22.15 -22.60 7.96
N LYS A 5 21.02 -23.24 7.64
CA LYS A 5 20.26 -22.92 6.42
C LYS A 5 18.79 -22.53 6.66
N LEU A 6 18.37 -22.31 7.91
CA LEU A 6 16.96 -21.99 8.20
C LEU A 6 16.68 -20.51 8.45
N HIS A 7 17.67 -19.62 8.39
CA HIS A 7 17.50 -18.20 8.73
C HIS A 7 17.47 -17.23 7.52
N LEU A 8 17.45 -17.72 6.29
CA LEU A 8 17.51 -16.83 5.11
C LEU A 8 16.15 -16.52 4.47
N LEU A 9 15.06 -17.10 4.94
CA LEU A 9 13.74 -16.97 4.28
C LEU A 9 12.79 -15.99 4.95
N THR A 10 13.08 -15.51 6.14
CA THR A 10 12.32 -14.45 6.81
C THR A 10 12.91 -13.05 6.62
N CYS A 11 14.09 -12.95 6.04
CA CYS A 11 14.86 -11.71 5.85
C CYS A 11 14.49 -10.91 4.61
N SER A 12 13.53 -11.33 3.82
CA SER A 12 13.08 -10.55 2.65
C SER A 12 12.10 -9.44 3.00
N LEU A 13 11.70 -9.35 4.27
CA LEU A 13 10.85 -8.28 4.80
C LEU A 13 11.47 -7.51 5.97
N LEU A 14 12.55 -8.00 6.57
CA LEU A 14 13.20 -7.34 7.73
C LEU A 14 14.68 -7.69 7.78
N THR A 15 15.48 -6.73 8.17
CA THR A 15 16.87 -6.74 8.65
C THR A 15 17.91 -6.22 7.67
N LEU A 16 18.86 -5.39 8.00
CA LEU A 16 19.76 -5.08 9.11
C LEU A 16 20.50 -3.74 8.91
N LEU A 17 20.73 -2.99 9.84
CA LEU A 17 21.57 -2.41 10.90
C LEU A 17 22.52 -1.26 10.54
N LEU A 18 22.40 -0.18 11.36
CA LEU A 18 23.28 0.78 12.03
C LEU A 18 24.19 1.74 11.23
N ILE A 19 24.15 3.02 11.50
CA ILE A 19 24.88 3.93 12.40
C ILE A 19 24.76 5.41 11.98
N SER A 20 24.35 6.22 12.94
CA SER A 20 24.81 7.53 13.44
C SER A 20 24.62 8.83 12.67
N CYS A 21 23.93 9.71 13.37
CA CYS A 21 24.08 11.16 13.60
C CYS A 21 24.17 12.15 12.43
N SER A 22 23.19 13.04 12.39
CA SER A 22 23.36 14.45 12.82
C SER A 22 21.99 15.14 12.86
N GLU A 23 21.71 15.76 14.02
CA GLU A 23 20.67 16.75 14.19
C GLU A 23 21.07 17.99 13.39
N ASP A 24 20.14 18.57 12.71
CA ASP A 24 19.78 19.97 12.62
C ASP A 24 19.13 20.30 11.27
N ASN A 25 17.90 20.73 11.35
CA ASN A 25 17.23 21.71 10.50
C ASN A 25 15.72 21.58 10.57
N ARG A 26 15.13 21.66 11.76
CA ARG A 26 13.65 21.63 11.92
C ARG A 26 12.96 22.99 11.84
N ALA A 27 13.72 24.10 11.89
CA ALA A 27 13.11 25.42 12.10
C ALA A 27 12.76 26.22 10.83
N ASP A 28 13.40 25.99 9.68
CA ASP A 28 13.26 26.91 8.54
C ASP A 28 12.21 26.51 7.48
N HIS A 29 11.45 25.42 7.67
CA HIS A 29 10.61 24.87 6.61
C HIS A 29 9.10 25.18 6.73
N ALA A 30 8.65 25.66 7.89
CA ALA A 30 7.23 25.98 8.12
C ALA A 30 6.78 27.31 7.50
N ALA A 31 7.72 28.18 7.15
CA ALA A 31 7.40 29.52 6.69
C ALA A 31 6.90 29.63 5.24
N GLN A 32 7.15 28.63 4.42
CA GLN A 32 6.83 28.70 2.99
C GLN A 32 5.35 28.42 2.66
N TYR A 33 4.69 27.60 3.49
CA TYR A 33 3.29 27.21 3.27
C TYR A 33 2.54 27.25 4.61
N PRO A 34 1.66 28.21 4.85
CA PRO A 34 0.86 28.24 6.07
C PRO A 34 -0.09 27.02 6.10
N PRO A 35 -0.28 26.38 7.27
CA PRO A 35 -1.15 25.22 7.40
C PRO A 35 -2.58 25.53 6.96
N ASN A 36 -3.18 24.64 6.19
CA ASN A 36 -4.60 24.69 5.86
C ASN A 36 -5.39 23.85 6.87
N THR A 37 -5.87 24.52 7.92
CA THR A 37 -6.62 23.86 9.00
C THR A 37 -8.12 23.73 8.72
N SER A 38 -8.61 24.25 7.60
CA SER A 38 -10.03 24.24 7.26
C SER A 38 -10.52 22.92 6.63
N GLN A 39 -9.63 22.09 6.13
CA GLN A 39 -9.98 20.81 5.51
C GLN A 39 -9.77 19.64 6.48
N LYS A 40 -10.78 18.76 6.56
CA LYS A 40 -10.67 17.50 7.29
C LYS A 40 -10.05 16.42 6.40
N ALA A 41 -9.14 15.65 6.98
CA ALA A 41 -8.59 14.45 6.38
C ALA A 41 -9.56 13.27 6.64
N ASP A 42 -10.54 13.11 5.78
CA ASP A 42 -11.61 12.11 5.87
C ASP A 42 -11.75 11.28 4.58
N THR A 43 -10.79 11.41 3.67
CA THR A 43 -10.78 10.68 2.41
C THR A 43 -10.57 9.19 2.65
N LYS A 44 -11.46 8.37 2.09
CA LYS A 44 -11.18 6.96 1.91
C LYS A 44 -10.25 6.80 0.72
N PHE A 45 -9.29 5.89 0.82
CA PHE A 45 -8.30 5.64 -0.23
C PHE A 45 -8.43 4.25 -0.87
N LEU A 46 -9.13 3.33 -0.21
CA LEU A 46 -9.57 2.06 -0.77
C LEU A 46 -11.08 1.93 -0.57
N ARG A 47 -11.76 1.33 -1.53
CA ARG A 47 -13.17 0.96 -1.39
C ARG A 47 -13.48 -0.31 -2.16
N PHE A 48 -14.36 -1.10 -1.61
CA PHE A 48 -14.97 -2.22 -2.31
C PHE A 48 -16.45 -1.93 -2.51
N THR A 49 -16.86 -1.80 -3.78
CA THR A 49 -18.26 -1.65 -4.16
C THR A 49 -18.85 -3.04 -4.37
N ASP A 50 -19.63 -3.50 -3.39
CA ASP A 50 -20.34 -4.77 -3.45
C ASP A 50 -21.56 -4.63 -4.38
N GLU A 51 -21.56 -5.34 -5.50
CA GLU A 51 -22.65 -5.34 -6.48
C GLU A 51 -23.66 -6.48 -6.24
N SER A 52 -23.61 -7.14 -5.08
CA SER A 52 -24.39 -8.31 -4.72
C SER A 52 -23.92 -9.63 -5.34
N ARG A 53 -24.44 -10.75 -4.83
CA ARG A 53 -24.17 -12.12 -5.34
C ARG A 53 -22.68 -12.52 -5.41
N GLY A 54 -21.81 -11.90 -4.59
CA GLY A 54 -20.38 -12.14 -4.58
C GLY A 54 -19.66 -11.56 -5.81
N GLU A 55 -20.17 -10.47 -6.35
CA GLU A 55 -19.57 -9.63 -7.38
C GLU A 55 -19.26 -8.25 -6.84
N GLY A 56 -18.32 -7.54 -7.44
CA GLY A 56 -17.98 -6.20 -7.01
C GLY A 56 -16.69 -5.68 -7.63
N VAL A 57 -16.36 -4.45 -7.28
CA VAL A 57 -15.18 -3.75 -7.77
C VAL A 57 -14.35 -3.25 -6.60
N MET A 58 -13.07 -3.60 -6.60
CA MET A 58 -12.07 -3.02 -5.71
C MET A 58 -11.42 -1.85 -6.39
N GLU A 59 -11.42 -0.69 -5.73
CA GLU A 59 -10.89 0.55 -6.29
C GLU A 59 -9.92 1.21 -5.31
N ALA A 60 -8.92 1.89 -5.88
CA ALA A 60 -7.94 2.69 -5.18
C ALA A 60 -8.08 4.16 -5.57
N ALA A 61 -8.03 5.06 -4.60
CA ALA A 61 -8.18 6.49 -4.82
C ALA A 61 -6.88 7.13 -5.34
N ILE A 62 -7.06 8.14 -6.19
CA ILE A 62 -6.05 9.13 -6.51
C ILE A 62 -6.61 10.50 -6.09
N ALA A 63 -6.06 11.05 -5.01
CA ALA A 63 -6.49 12.33 -4.47
C ALA A 63 -5.54 13.44 -4.91
N THR A 64 -6.08 14.52 -5.47
CA THR A 64 -5.34 15.66 -6.03
C THR A 64 -5.33 16.81 -5.04
N TYR A 65 -4.15 17.40 -4.84
CA TYR A 65 -3.92 18.55 -3.98
C TYR A 65 -3.17 19.63 -4.75
N GLU A 66 -3.55 20.89 -4.54
CA GLU A 66 -2.94 22.02 -5.22
C GLU A 66 -2.39 23.06 -4.24
N GLY A 67 -1.20 23.53 -4.55
CA GLY A 67 -0.53 24.64 -3.89
C GLY A 67 -0.90 25.99 -4.49
N LYS A 68 -0.50 27.07 -3.83
CA LYS A 68 -0.84 28.45 -4.24
C LYS A 68 -0.15 28.88 -5.53
N ASN A 69 0.98 28.30 -5.88
CA ASN A 69 1.76 28.64 -7.07
C ASN A 69 1.56 27.65 -8.22
N GLY A 70 0.46 26.89 -8.21
CA GLY A 70 0.12 25.90 -9.23
C GLY A 70 0.86 24.57 -9.10
N GLU A 71 1.50 24.30 -7.95
CA GLU A 71 2.01 22.97 -7.67
C GLU A 71 0.86 21.99 -7.49
N LYS A 72 1.01 20.79 -8.05
CA LYS A 72 0.05 19.70 -7.96
C LYS A 72 0.72 18.46 -7.34
N VAL A 73 0.11 17.93 -6.31
CA VAL A 73 0.50 16.66 -5.69
C VAL A 73 -0.67 15.70 -5.79
N GLU A 74 -0.44 14.48 -6.24
CA GLU A 74 -1.44 13.41 -6.22
C GLU A 74 -1.01 12.29 -5.28
N LEU A 75 -1.83 12.01 -4.26
CA LEU A 75 -1.70 10.80 -3.46
C LEU A 75 -2.34 9.64 -4.23
N ILE A 76 -1.52 8.69 -4.64
CA ILE A 76 -1.90 7.54 -5.46
C ILE A 76 -1.86 6.31 -4.56
N SER A 77 -3.04 5.87 -4.14
CA SER A 77 -3.17 4.72 -3.26
C SER A 77 -2.76 3.44 -3.98
N ALA A 78 -1.74 2.76 -3.47
CA ALA A 78 -1.26 1.51 -4.00
C ALA A 78 -2.04 0.33 -3.44
N VAL A 79 -2.38 -0.61 -4.30
CA VAL A 79 -2.81 -1.96 -3.96
C VAL A 79 -1.70 -2.92 -4.36
N HIS A 80 -1.16 -3.68 -3.40
CA HIS A 80 0.04 -4.50 -3.63
C HIS A 80 -0.19 -5.72 -4.54
N VAL A 81 -1.46 -6.10 -4.72
CA VAL A 81 -1.89 -7.20 -5.59
C VAL A 81 -3.14 -6.75 -6.35
N ALA A 82 -3.10 -6.69 -7.67
CA ALA A 82 -4.19 -6.18 -8.50
C ALA A 82 -4.21 -6.82 -9.89
N ASP A 83 -5.24 -6.51 -10.68
CA ASP A 83 -5.29 -6.90 -12.09
C ASP A 83 -4.15 -6.22 -12.88
N THR A 84 -3.54 -6.91 -13.85
CA THR A 84 -2.46 -6.37 -14.71
C THR A 84 -2.81 -4.99 -15.29
N ALA A 85 -4.04 -4.84 -15.75
CA ALA A 85 -4.53 -3.60 -16.35
C ALA A 85 -4.51 -2.38 -15.38
N TYR A 86 -4.62 -2.61 -14.07
CA TYR A 86 -4.48 -1.56 -13.06
C TYR A 86 -3.07 -0.97 -13.09
N TYR A 87 -2.05 -1.83 -13.04
CA TYR A 87 -0.65 -1.39 -13.07
C TYR A 87 -0.27 -0.75 -14.40
N GLU A 88 -0.79 -1.24 -15.52
CA GLU A 88 -0.59 -0.62 -16.83
C GLU A 88 -1.16 0.80 -16.89
N ARG A 89 -2.32 1.05 -16.29
CA ARG A 89 -2.89 2.39 -16.18
C ARG A 89 -2.05 3.30 -15.28
N LEU A 90 -1.57 2.76 -14.15
CA LEU A 90 -0.68 3.52 -13.26
C LEU A 90 0.63 3.88 -13.94
N GLU A 91 1.26 3.00 -14.70
CA GLU A 91 2.51 3.32 -15.42
C GLU A 91 2.31 4.44 -16.46
N LYS A 92 1.19 4.41 -17.19
CA LYS A 92 0.85 5.52 -18.09
C LYS A 92 0.67 6.83 -17.33
N LEU A 93 0.05 6.78 -16.17
CA LEU A 93 -0.12 7.94 -15.30
C LEU A 93 1.24 8.45 -14.78
N PHE A 94 2.10 7.55 -14.33
CA PHE A 94 3.42 7.89 -13.78
C PHE A 94 4.32 8.61 -14.78
N ALA A 95 4.21 8.32 -16.06
CA ALA A 95 4.97 8.98 -17.11
C ALA A 95 4.66 10.49 -17.21
N GLY A 96 3.52 10.96 -16.69
CA GLY A 96 3.11 12.36 -16.71
C GLY A 96 3.56 13.20 -15.52
N TYR A 97 4.25 12.62 -14.52
CA TYR A 97 4.74 13.37 -13.37
C TYR A 97 6.20 13.81 -13.54
N ASP A 98 6.55 14.97 -12.99
CA ASP A 98 7.93 15.42 -12.85
C ASP A 98 8.70 14.47 -11.94
N SER A 99 8.06 14.00 -10.86
CA SER A 99 8.57 12.95 -10.00
C SER A 99 7.46 12.07 -9.40
N VAL A 100 7.77 10.79 -9.22
CA VAL A 100 6.93 9.80 -8.53
C VAL A 100 7.67 9.35 -7.27
N LEU A 101 7.17 9.76 -6.13
CA LEU A 101 7.70 9.36 -4.82
C LEU A 101 7.13 7.99 -4.46
N TYR A 102 7.98 7.02 -4.22
CA TYR A 102 7.51 5.65 -3.99
C TYR A 102 7.98 5.05 -2.67
N GLU A 103 7.14 4.15 -2.17
CA GLU A 103 7.32 3.35 -0.97
C GLU A 103 8.13 2.09 -1.28
N LEU A 104 9.26 1.92 -0.60
CA LEU A 104 10.02 0.67 -0.61
C LEU A 104 11.09 0.67 0.47
N ILE A 105 10.96 -0.16 1.51
CA ILE A 105 12.06 -0.40 2.45
C ILE A 105 13.12 -1.24 1.75
N LYS A 106 14.32 -0.67 1.58
CA LYS A 106 15.47 -1.33 0.93
C LYS A 106 16.77 -0.88 1.57
N ALA A 107 17.82 -1.68 1.48
CA ALA A 107 19.13 -1.29 1.97
C ALA A 107 19.65 -0.05 1.22
N LYS A 108 20.41 0.79 1.91
CA LYS A 108 20.99 2.00 1.35
C LYS A 108 21.87 1.68 0.13
N GLY A 109 21.69 2.41 -0.95
CA GLY A 109 22.44 2.19 -2.20
C GLY A 109 21.96 1.03 -3.07
N VAL A 110 21.08 0.16 -2.59
CA VAL A 110 20.52 -0.93 -3.39
C VAL A 110 19.48 -0.37 -4.37
N LYS A 111 19.57 -0.77 -5.63
CA LYS A 111 18.59 -0.40 -6.66
C LYS A 111 17.26 -1.17 -6.41
N PRO A 112 16.11 -0.57 -6.72
CA PRO A 112 14.86 -1.28 -6.69
C PRO A 112 14.86 -2.46 -7.69
N PRO A 113 13.96 -3.45 -7.51
CA PRO A 113 13.84 -4.57 -8.44
C PRO A 113 13.55 -4.08 -9.86
N GLU A 114 13.97 -4.84 -10.85
CA GLU A 114 13.59 -4.61 -12.26
C GLU A 114 12.16 -5.12 -12.48
N LYS A 115 11.40 -4.38 -13.28
CA LYS A 115 10.09 -4.81 -13.74
C LYS A 115 10.16 -6.18 -14.43
N GLY A 116 9.24 -7.07 -14.10
CA GLY A 116 9.15 -8.40 -14.70
C GLY A 116 10.27 -9.36 -14.33
N ARG A 117 11.32 -8.90 -13.63
CA ARG A 117 12.46 -9.73 -13.28
C ARG A 117 12.25 -10.47 -11.97
N ARG A 118 11.56 -11.60 -12.06
CA ARG A 118 11.66 -12.62 -11.05
C ARG A 118 12.74 -13.62 -11.43
N LYS A 119 13.74 -13.81 -10.58
CA LYS A 119 14.63 -14.96 -10.71
C LYS A 119 13.79 -16.23 -10.55
N ARG A 120 13.53 -16.90 -11.66
CA ARG A 120 12.90 -18.21 -11.66
C ARG A 120 13.79 -19.14 -10.84
N GLY A 121 13.40 -19.49 -9.61
CA GLY A 121 14.05 -20.54 -8.84
C GLY A 121 14.61 -20.19 -7.45
N GLU A 122 14.59 -18.94 -6.96
CA GLU A 122 15.26 -18.60 -5.69
C GLU A 122 14.42 -18.73 -4.42
N SER A 123 13.14 -19.02 -4.49
CA SER A 123 12.32 -19.33 -3.31
C SER A 123 11.42 -20.53 -3.54
N GLY A 124 11.96 -21.72 -3.38
CA GLY A 124 11.14 -22.92 -3.14
C GLY A 124 10.53 -22.82 -1.76
N GLY A 125 9.20 -22.63 -1.65
CA GLY A 125 8.53 -22.54 -0.37
C GLY A 125 7.09 -22.05 -0.50
N MET A 126 6.40 -21.97 0.64
CA MET A 126 4.99 -21.59 0.74
C MET A 126 4.72 -20.20 0.11
N VAL A 127 5.64 -19.23 0.25
CA VAL A 127 5.51 -17.88 -0.32
C VAL A 127 5.48 -17.92 -1.85
N SER A 128 6.38 -18.70 -2.48
CA SER A 128 6.40 -18.85 -3.95
C SER A 128 5.20 -19.62 -4.48
N TRP A 129 4.72 -20.60 -3.70
CA TRP A 129 3.48 -21.30 -4.02
C TRP A 129 2.29 -20.35 -3.96
N PHE A 130 2.16 -19.58 -2.86
CA PHE A 130 1.09 -18.59 -2.70
C PHE A 130 1.08 -17.54 -3.81
N GLN A 131 2.25 -17.01 -4.17
CA GLN A 131 2.36 -16.02 -5.25
C GLN A 131 1.98 -16.61 -6.62
N ARG A 132 2.38 -17.87 -6.90
CA ARG A 132 1.92 -18.55 -8.11
C ARG A 132 0.42 -18.76 -8.10
N TYR A 133 -0.13 -19.21 -6.97
CA TYR A 133 -1.56 -19.39 -6.81
C TYR A 133 -2.33 -18.08 -7.06
N MET A 134 -1.88 -16.97 -6.47
CA MET A 134 -2.49 -15.64 -6.69
C MET A 134 -2.46 -15.24 -8.16
N ARG A 135 -1.34 -15.46 -8.85
CA ARG A 135 -1.22 -15.14 -10.28
C ARG A 135 -2.03 -16.06 -11.16
N ASP A 136 -1.85 -17.36 -10.99
CA ASP A 136 -2.37 -18.35 -11.95
C ASP A 136 -3.87 -18.59 -11.73
N THR A 137 -4.33 -18.55 -10.48
CA THR A 137 -5.73 -18.81 -10.12
C THR A 137 -6.55 -17.54 -10.05
N LEU A 138 -6.05 -16.48 -9.40
CA LEU A 138 -6.79 -15.22 -9.22
C LEU A 138 -6.52 -14.22 -10.33
N GLN A 139 -5.57 -14.49 -11.23
CA GLN A 139 -5.15 -13.58 -12.31
C GLN A 139 -4.78 -12.19 -11.76
N LEU A 140 -4.05 -12.17 -10.64
CA LEU A 140 -3.58 -10.95 -9.99
C LEU A 140 -2.06 -10.88 -10.06
N ASP A 141 -1.55 -9.72 -10.41
CA ASP A 141 -0.11 -9.41 -10.41
C ASP A 141 0.33 -8.74 -9.12
N PHE A 142 1.64 -8.77 -8.87
CA PHE A 142 2.25 -8.10 -7.73
C PHE A 142 2.84 -6.76 -8.13
N GLN A 143 2.55 -5.72 -7.35
CA GLN A 143 3.02 -4.35 -7.56
C GLN A 143 4.52 -4.26 -7.87
N LEU A 144 5.37 -4.95 -7.09
CA LEU A 144 6.84 -4.91 -7.25
C LEU A 144 7.35 -5.52 -8.56
N GLU A 145 6.54 -6.35 -9.21
CA GLU A 145 6.88 -6.98 -10.51
C GLU A 145 6.27 -6.22 -11.69
N ALA A 146 5.14 -5.55 -11.45
CA ALA A 146 4.35 -4.90 -12.49
C ALA A 146 4.77 -3.44 -12.76
N ILE A 147 5.36 -2.75 -11.77
CA ILE A 147 5.78 -1.34 -11.86
C ILE A 147 7.28 -1.21 -12.08
N ASP A 148 7.68 -0.32 -12.99
CA ASP A 148 9.10 0.03 -13.22
C ASP A 148 9.59 1.10 -12.25
N TYR A 149 10.09 0.65 -11.09
CA TYR A 149 10.69 1.55 -10.08
C TYR A 149 12.03 2.16 -10.48
N ARG A 150 12.58 1.81 -11.66
CA ARG A 150 13.83 2.35 -12.20
C ARG A 150 13.60 3.45 -13.23
N ALA A 151 12.36 3.80 -13.51
CA ALA A 151 12.04 4.92 -14.38
C ALA A 151 12.69 6.23 -13.86
N LYS A 152 13.10 7.10 -14.78
CA LYS A 152 13.94 8.27 -14.46
C LYS A 152 13.31 9.26 -13.47
N ASN A 153 11.99 9.34 -13.45
CA ASN A 153 11.23 10.23 -12.57
C ASN A 153 10.82 9.56 -11.26
N PHE A 154 11.19 8.29 -11.02
CA PHE A 154 10.93 7.63 -9.75
C PHE A 154 11.96 8.04 -8.69
N VAL A 155 11.48 8.47 -7.54
CA VAL A 155 12.27 8.97 -6.41
C VAL A 155 11.95 8.15 -5.17
N HIS A 156 12.97 7.47 -4.63
CA HIS A 156 12.81 6.74 -3.38
C HIS A 156 12.49 7.69 -2.23
N ALA A 157 11.36 7.53 -1.61
CA ALA A 157 10.85 8.43 -0.58
C ALA A 157 10.53 7.73 0.75
N ASP A 158 11.16 6.60 1.01
CA ASP A 158 10.95 5.76 2.17
C ASP A 158 12.22 5.64 3.04
N LEU A 159 12.08 5.07 4.23
CA LEU A 159 13.21 4.74 5.09
C LEU A 159 14.05 3.64 4.41
N ASP A 160 15.37 3.74 4.56
CA ASP A 160 16.23 2.58 4.31
C ASP A 160 16.06 1.52 5.41
N ALA A 161 16.45 0.27 5.09
CA ALA A 161 16.25 -0.88 5.96
C ALA A 161 16.95 -0.71 7.32
N GLU A 162 18.14 -0.10 7.32
CA GLU A 162 18.94 0.14 8.51
C GLU A 162 18.23 1.14 9.45
N THR A 163 17.75 2.26 8.90
CA THR A 163 17.00 3.27 9.66
C THR A 163 15.68 2.72 10.18
N PHE A 164 14.96 1.97 9.35
CA PHE A 164 13.70 1.34 9.75
C PHE A 164 13.91 0.38 10.92
N GLN A 165 14.92 -0.48 10.85
CA GLN A 165 15.20 -1.44 11.91
C GLN A 165 15.60 -0.75 13.22
N ARG A 166 16.55 0.21 13.16
CA ARG A 166 16.99 0.96 14.34
C ARG A 166 15.81 1.64 15.04
N LEU A 167 14.95 2.34 14.30
CA LEU A 167 13.77 3.02 14.87
C LEU A 167 12.78 2.01 15.47
N SER A 168 12.61 0.84 14.83
CA SER A 168 11.74 -0.24 15.34
C SER A 168 12.26 -0.82 16.65
N GLU A 169 13.58 -1.02 16.76
CA GLU A 169 14.23 -1.49 17.99
C GLU A 169 14.14 -0.46 19.11
N GLU A 170 14.45 0.82 18.81
CA GLU A 170 14.36 1.94 19.78
C GLU A 170 12.94 2.12 20.35
N ARG A 171 11.92 1.82 19.57
CA ARG A 171 10.51 1.91 20.00
C ARG A 171 9.92 0.58 20.48
N GLY A 172 10.68 -0.50 20.39
CA GLY A 172 10.20 -1.84 20.71
C GLY A 172 9.06 -2.27 19.78
N GLU A 173 9.00 -1.77 18.55
CA GLU A 173 7.96 -2.10 17.56
C GLU A 173 8.37 -3.31 16.72
N THR A 174 8.11 -4.50 17.21
CA THR A 174 8.29 -5.73 16.43
C THR A 174 7.05 -6.05 15.60
N ILE A 175 7.22 -6.84 14.52
CA ILE A 175 6.09 -7.36 13.73
C ILE A 175 5.11 -8.12 14.61
N VAL A 176 5.62 -8.91 15.58
CA VAL A 176 4.78 -9.66 16.51
C VAL A 176 3.91 -8.72 17.35
N GLN A 177 4.49 -7.63 17.87
CA GLN A 177 3.74 -6.63 18.63
C GLN A 177 2.74 -5.90 17.76
N LEU A 178 3.07 -5.59 16.50
CA LEU A 178 2.14 -5.00 15.55
C LEU A 178 0.96 -5.95 15.28
N MET A 179 1.23 -7.22 15.00
CA MET A 179 0.19 -8.23 14.79
C MET A 179 -0.70 -8.39 16.04
N LEU A 180 -0.10 -8.35 17.23
CA LEU A 180 -0.85 -8.39 18.49
C LEU A 180 -1.72 -7.13 18.67
N LYS A 181 -1.19 -5.95 18.39
CA LYS A 181 -1.96 -4.68 18.43
C LYS A 181 -3.14 -4.71 17.45
N LEU A 182 -2.93 -5.20 16.23
CA LEU A 182 -3.98 -5.37 15.22
C LEU A 182 -5.06 -6.33 15.71
N ALA A 183 -4.68 -7.50 16.23
CA ALA A 183 -5.61 -8.49 16.75
C ALA A 183 -6.43 -7.96 17.94
N LEU A 184 -5.79 -7.22 18.86
CA LEU A 184 -6.47 -6.59 20.00
C LEU A 184 -7.41 -5.46 19.56
N ALA A 185 -7.02 -4.65 18.57
CA ALA A 185 -7.87 -3.60 18.01
C ALA A 185 -9.10 -4.20 17.32
N GLU A 186 -8.93 -5.25 16.53
CA GLU A 186 -10.03 -5.97 15.90
C GLU A 186 -10.98 -6.59 16.93
N PHE A 187 -10.43 -7.23 17.98
CA PHE A 187 -11.22 -7.79 19.06
C PHE A 187 -12.04 -6.72 19.82
N LYS A 188 -11.45 -5.55 20.06
CA LYS A 188 -12.14 -4.42 20.70
C LYS A 188 -13.28 -3.90 19.84
N ILE A 189 -13.03 -3.66 18.54
CA ILE A 189 -14.03 -3.19 17.58
C ILE A 189 -15.17 -4.21 17.43
N SER A 190 -14.84 -5.50 17.43
CA SER A 190 -15.82 -6.60 17.37
C SER A 190 -16.72 -6.63 18.61
N LYS A 191 -16.15 -6.44 19.81
CA LYS A 191 -16.91 -6.38 21.06
C LYS A 191 -17.88 -5.19 21.13
N GLU A 192 -17.50 -4.07 20.51
CA GLU A 192 -18.34 -2.87 20.45
C GLU A 192 -19.46 -2.96 19.38
N GLY A 193 -19.59 -4.09 18.68
CA GLY A 193 -20.54 -4.28 17.59
C GLY A 193 -20.30 -3.42 16.36
N LYS A 194 -19.15 -2.78 16.29
CA LYS A 194 -18.75 -1.87 15.19
C LYS A 194 -17.90 -2.55 14.13
N SER A 195 -17.51 -3.81 14.33
CA SER A 195 -16.70 -4.55 13.36
C SER A 195 -17.55 -4.93 12.16
N LYS A 196 -17.11 -4.49 10.99
CA LYS A 196 -17.57 -5.03 9.70
C LYS A 196 -16.84 -6.33 9.34
N THR A 197 -15.82 -6.70 10.11
CA THR A 197 -15.05 -7.92 9.90
C THR A 197 -15.87 -9.12 10.34
N ASP A 198 -16.10 -10.01 9.41
CA ASP A 198 -16.82 -11.25 9.66
C ASP A 198 -15.99 -12.16 10.57
N GLN A 199 -16.50 -12.48 11.75
CA GLN A 199 -15.85 -13.37 12.73
C GLN A 199 -15.53 -14.76 12.15
N ASN A 200 -16.17 -15.12 11.05
CA ASN A 200 -16.00 -16.40 10.36
C ASN A 200 -15.13 -16.31 9.11
N ILE A 201 -14.33 -15.23 8.94
CA ILE A 201 -13.55 -15.04 7.71
C ILE A 201 -12.64 -16.22 7.39
N GLY A 202 -12.00 -16.84 8.40
CA GLY A 202 -11.19 -18.02 8.22
C GLY A 202 -11.97 -19.22 7.66
N LEU A 203 -13.16 -19.46 8.19
CA LEU A 203 -14.06 -20.50 7.68
C LEU A 203 -14.57 -20.18 6.26
N LYS A 204 -14.87 -18.91 5.98
CA LYS A 204 -15.27 -18.47 4.63
C LYS A 204 -14.12 -18.63 3.61
N LEU A 205 -12.89 -18.32 3.99
CA LEU A 205 -11.72 -18.54 3.14
C LEU A 205 -11.51 -20.03 2.85
N ILE A 206 -11.63 -20.88 3.87
CA ILE A 206 -11.57 -22.34 3.68
C ILE A 206 -12.71 -22.82 2.78
N ALA A 207 -13.93 -22.39 3.04
CA ALA A 207 -15.08 -22.76 2.22
C ALA A 207 -14.92 -22.30 0.76
N ALA A 208 -14.39 -21.10 0.55
CA ALA A 208 -14.14 -20.55 -0.78
C ALA A 208 -13.17 -21.39 -1.61
N LEU A 209 -12.16 -22.02 -0.97
CA LEU A 209 -11.23 -22.92 -1.66
C LEU A 209 -11.91 -24.14 -2.30
N PHE A 210 -13.03 -24.59 -1.73
CA PHE A 210 -13.78 -25.74 -2.22
C PHE A 210 -14.99 -25.37 -3.10
N MET A 211 -15.20 -24.09 -3.38
CA MET A 211 -16.26 -23.65 -4.29
C MET A 211 -15.88 -23.92 -5.75
N PRO A 212 -16.85 -24.23 -6.62
CA PRO A 212 -16.61 -24.37 -8.06
C PRO A 212 -15.94 -23.15 -8.70
N ASP A 213 -16.18 -21.96 -8.16
CA ASP A 213 -15.60 -20.69 -8.59
C ASP A 213 -14.77 -20.09 -7.43
N SER A 214 -13.77 -20.84 -6.99
CA SER A 214 -12.93 -20.49 -5.85
C SER A 214 -12.16 -19.18 -6.06
N ALA A 215 -11.70 -18.93 -7.29
CA ALA A 215 -10.97 -17.70 -7.65
C ALA A 215 -11.81 -16.45 -7.39
N ARG A 216 -13.05 -16.43 -7.84
CA ARG A 216 -13.98 -15.33 -7.63
C ARG A 216 -14.31 -15.15 -6.14
N ALA A 217 -14.65 -16.25 -5.45
CA ALA A 217 -14.98 -16.20 -4.03
C ALA A 217 -13.82 -15.64 -3.20
N LEU A 218 -12.58 -16.04 -3.50
CA LEU A 218 -11.38 -15.55 -2.83
C LEU A 218 -11.10 -14.08 -3.16
N LYS A 219 -11.18 -13.66 -4.45
CA LYS A 219 -11.05 -12.25 -4.84
C LYS A 219 -12.04 -11.36 -4.08
N TYR A 220 -13.29 -11.81 -3.95
CA TYR A 220 -14.33 -11.09 -3.23
C TYR A 220 -14.00 -10.93 -1.74
N LEU A 221 -13.61 -12.02 -1.07
CA LEU A 221 -13.23 -11.98 0.34
C LEU A 221 -11.99 -11.12 0.57
N PHE A 222 -10.99 -11.19 -0.31
CA PHE A 222 -9.79 -10.33 -0.21
C PHE A 222 -10.14 -8.85 -0.35
N ALA A 223 -11.03 -8.48 -1.28
CA ALA A 223 -11.45 -7.10 -1.47
C ALA A 223 -12.10 -6.52 -0.21
N GLN A 224 -13.02 -7.26 0.40
CA GLN A 224 -13.64 -6.87 1.67
C GLN A 224 -12.60 -6.68 2.79
N GLN A 225 -11.61 -7.55 2.87
CA GLN A 225 -10.58 -7.47 3.91
C GLN A 225 -9.62 -6.30 3.70
N LEU A 226 -9.28 -5.95 2.46
CA LEU A 226 -8.40 -4.80 2.18
C LEU A 226 -9.04 -3.47 2.56
N GLU A 227 -10.33 -3.27 2.31
CA GLU A 227 -11.05 -2.07 2.75
C GLU A 227 -11.08 -1.96 4.28
N ASN A 228 -11.34 -3.07 4.97
CA ASN A 228 -11.34 -3.12 6.43
C ASN A 228 -9.95 -2.85 7.01
N MET A 229 -8.92 -3.41 6.39
CA MET A 229 -7.52 -3.26 6.81
C MET A 229 -7.03 -1.81 6.72
N GLU A 230 -7.41 -1.07 5.67
CA GLU A 230 -7.08 0.37 5.57
C GLU A 230 -7.59 1.13 6.79
N SER A 231 -8.86 0.93 7.14
CA SER A 231 -9.49 1.60 8.29
C SER A 231 -8.82 1.23 9.61
N LEU A 232 -8.45 -0.02 9.78
CA LEU A 232 -7.76 -0.52 10.97
C LEU A 232 -6.34 0.06 11.08
N MET A 233 -5.59 0.06 10.00
CA MET A 233 -4.21 0.57 9.96
C MET A 233 -4.15 2.09 10.14
N ALA A 234 -5.12 2.84 9.61
CA ALA A 234 -5.23 4.28 9.83
C ALA A 234 -5.35 4.62 11.33
N GLY A 235 -6.11 3.82 12.09
CA GLY A 235 -6.24 3.96 13.55
C GLY A 235 -4.95 3.66 14.33
N LEU A 236 -4.07 2.81 13.81
CA LEU A 236 -2.78 2.51 14.43
C LEU A 236 -1.73 3.60 14.20
N GLY A 237 -1.90 4.43 13.18
CA GLY A 237 -0.97 5.52 12.84
C GLY A 237 -0.83 6.56 13.96
N GLU A 238 -1.80 6.68 14.85
CA GLU A 238 -1.77 7.65 15.95
C GLU A 238 -1.03 7.13 17.20
N GLY A 239 -0.86 5.80 17.35
CA GLY A 239 -0.20 5.17 18.49
C GLY A 239 -0.77 5.58 19.86
N PRO A 240 -0.69 4.74 20.91
CA PRO A 240 -1.25 5.06 22.22
C PRO A 240 -0.52 6.21 22.96
N ASP A 241 0.71 6.53 22.55
CA ASP A 241 1.57 7.57 23.10
C ASP A 241 1.61 8.87 22.25
N GLY A 242 0.79 8.94 21.19
CA GLY A 242 0.76 10.07 20.25
C GLY A 242 1.99 10.19 19.33
N LYS A 243 2.98 9.29 19.47
CA LYS A 243 4.20 9.33 18.63
C LYS A 243 4.03 8.67 17.28
N GLY A 244 2.95 7.93 17.10
CA GLY A 244 2.70 7.13 15.91
C GLY A 244 3.60 5.88 15.82
N SER A 245 3.56 5.17 14.71
CA SER A 245 4.34 3.95 14.50
C SER A 245 5.51 4.18 13.54
N VAL A 246 6.56 3.37 13.66
CA VAL A 246 7.65 3.36 12.67
C VAL A 246 7.13 2.90 11.32
N LEU A 247 6.23 1.91 11.33
CA LEU A 247 5.67 1.32 10.12
C LEU A 247 4.92 2.33 9.23
N LEU A 248 4.22 3.29 9.83
CA LEU A 248 3.45 4.29 9.09
C LEU A 248 4.01 5.70 9.27
N THR A 249 4.07 6.16 10.51
CA THR A 249 4.33 7.57 10.83
C THR A 249 5.73 8.02 10.42
N GLU A 250 6.78 7.26 10.75
CA GLU A 250 8.15 7.66 10.42
C GLU A 250 8.43 7.55 8.92
N ARG A 251 7.86 6.57 8.26
CA ARG A 251 7.93 6.43 6.81
C ARG A 251 7.21 7.59 6.11
N ASN A 252 6.04 7.99 6.59
CA ASN A 252 5.31 9.16 6.08
C ASN A 252 6.08 10.46 6.30
N LYS A 253 6.74 10.64 7.45
CA LYS A 253 7.65 11.79 7.68
C LYS A 253 8.77 11.82 6.64
N LYS A 254 9.37 10.67 6.33
CA LYS A 254 10.39 10.56 5.29
C LYS A 254 9.83 10.94 3.91
N CYS A 255 8.66 10.43 3.55
CA CYS A 255 7.97 10.78 2.32
C CYS A 255 7.74 12.29 2.22
N MET A 256 7.21 12.92 3.26
CA MET A 256 6.98 14.36 3.31
C MET A 256 8.27 15.19 3.23
N SER A 257 9.38 14.69 3.79
CA SER A 257 10.69 15.33 3.63
C SER A 257 11.13 15.35 2.17
N VAL A 258 11.01 14.21 1.47
CA VAL A 258 11.35 14.11 0.04
C VAL A 258 10.40 14.95 -0.81
N LEU A 259 9.09 14.97 -0.49
CA LEU A 259 8.11 15.80 -1.19
C LEU A 259 8.50 17.29 -1.11
N ARG A 260 8.84 17.80 0.07
CA ARG A 260 9.30 19.19 0.24
C ARG A 260 10.57 19.48 -0.55
N GLU A 261 11.51 18.54 -0.60
CA GLU A 261 12.72 18.67 -1.39
C GLU A 261 12.41 18.78 -2.89
N ARG A 262 11.51 17.95 -3.42
CA ARG A 262 11.11 17.99 -4.83
C ARG A 262 10.41 19.31 -5.19
N LEU A 263 9.47 19.76 -4.36
CA LEU A 263 8.82 21.07 -4.52
C LEU A 263 9.84 22.22 -4.55
N LYS A 264 10.85 22.21 -3.65
CA LYS A 264 11.92 23.21 -3.64
C LYS A 264 12.80 23.18 -4.89
N ARG A 265 12.97 22.02 -5.51
CA ARG A 265 13.70 21.87 -6.78
C ARG A 265 12.90 22.38 -8.00
N GLY A 266 11.63 22.73 -7.81
CA GLY A 266 10.77 23.28 -8.83
C GLY A 266 9.85 22.26 -9.50
N ASP A 267 9.76 21.03 -9.02
CA ASP A 267 8.77 20.06 -9.52
C ASP A 267 7.37 20.59 -9.27
N LYS A 268 6.53 20.56 -10.29
CA LYS A 268 5.17 21.10 -10.25
C LYS A 268 4.08 20.05 -10.25
N ASN A 269 4.37 18.86 -10.76
CA ASN A 269 3.42 17.75 -10.84
C ASN A 269 4.04 16.49 -10.22
N ILE A 270 3.67 16.17 -8.98
CA ILE A 270 4.31 15.12 -8.19
C ILE A 270 3.30 14.03 -7.83
N GLY A 271 3.60 12.78 -8.18
CA GLY A 271 2.87 11.61 -7.70
C GLY A 271 3.49 11.07 -6.40
N VAL A 272 2.67 10.72 -5.42
CA VAL A 272 3.08 10.01 -4.20
C VAL A 272 2.41 8.64 -4.22
N PHE A 273 3.17 7.61 -4.58
CA PHE A 273 2.70 6.24 -4.76
C PHE A 273 3.06 5.39 -3.55
N TYR A 274 2.09 5.22 -2.67
CA TYR A 274 2.20 4.56 -1.37
C TYR A 274 1.01 3.66 -1.09
N GLY A 275 1.18 2.64 -0.26
CA GLY A 275 0.08 1.76 0.16
C GLY A 275 -1.06 2.52 0.84
N GLY A 276 -2.31 2.06 0.63
CA GLY A 276 -3.52 2.72 1.14
C GLY A 276 -3.47 3.09 2.61
N ALA A 277 -2.86 2.26 3.45
CA ALA A 277 -2.72 2.49 4.88
C ALA A 277 -1.93 3.77 5.26
N HIS A 278 -1.07 4.27 4.36
CA HIS A 278 -0.28 5.49 4.57
C HIS A 278 -1.07 6.78 4.27
N MET A 279 -2.08 6.68 3.41
CA MET A 279 -2.69 7.82 2.74
C MET A 279 -3.39 8.79 3.68
N ALA A 280 -4.13 8.32 4.67
CA ALA A 280 -4.84 9.19 5.61
C ALA A 280 -3.89 10.10 6.42
N ASP A 281 -2.73 9.58 6.86
CA ASP A 281 -1.73 10.39 7.55
C ASP A 281 -0.97 11.31 6.58
N LEU A 282 -0.66 10.85 5.37
CA LEU A 282 -0.07 11.70 4.31
C LEU A 282 -0.99 12.86 3.95
N GLU A 283 -2.30 12.65 3.81
CA GLU A 283 -3.27 13.72 3.57
C GLU A 283 -3.28 14.75 4.71
N LYS A 284 -3.32 14.29 5.97
CA LYS A 284 -3.22 15.18 7.15
C LYS A 284 -1.96 16.04 7.11
N ARG A 285 -0.83 15.44 6.69
CA ARG A 285 0.45 16.16 6.57
C ARG A 285 0.47 17.15 5.42
N ILE A 286 -0.09 16.80 4.26
CA ILE A 286 -0.23 17.71 3.12
C ILE A 286 -0.99 18.97 3.54
N PHE A 287 -2.09 18.84 4.28
CA PHE A 287 -2.83 19.99 4.79
C PHE A 287 -2.05 20.80 5.81
N LYS A 288 -1.42 20.15 6.79
CA LYS A 288 -0.81 20.82 7.94
C LYS A 288 0.61 21.32 7.67
N GLU A 289 1.42 20.56 6.92
CA GLU A 289 2.86 20.83 6.80
C GLU A 289 3.20 21.60 5.52
N ILE A 290 2.42 21.50 4.47
CA ILE A 290 2.64 22.24 3.21
C ILE A 290 1.46 23.08 2.76
N GLY A 291 0.32 23.02 3.46
CA GLY A 291 -0.81 23.91 3.26
C GLY A 291 -1.54 23.77 1.93
N PHE A 292 -1.36 22.65 1.22
CA PHE A 292 -2.06 22.41 -0.04
C PHE A 292 -3.54 22.12 0.20
N ARG A 293 -4.36 22.34 -0.80
CA ARG A 293 -5.80 22.15 -0.77
C ARG A 293 -6.18 20.97 -1.65
N ARG A 294 -7.00 20.05 -1.14
CA ARG A 294 -7.58 18.98 -1.96
C ARG A 294 -8.55 19.58 -2.99
N THR A 295 -8.34 19.25 -4.26
CA THR A 295 -9.14 19.73 -5.38
C THR A 295 -9.94 18.64 -6.06
N GLY A 296 -9.58 17.36 -5.84
CA GLY A 296 -10.32 16.25 -6.42
C GLY A 296 -9.93 14.90 -5.86
N VAL A 297 -10.79 13.93 -6.14
CA VAL A 297 -10.53 12.50 -5.92
C VAL A 297 -11.10 11.75 -7.11
N ARG A 298 -10.29 10.87 -7.70
CA ARG A 298 -10.74 9.89 -8.70
C ARG A 298 -10.41 8.48 -8.26
N TRP A 299 -11.11 7.50 -8.82
CA TRP A 299 -10.98 6.12 -8.44
C TRP A 299 -10.44 5.29 -9.59
N GLU A 300 -9.42 4.49 -9.30
CA GLU A 300 -8.84 3.53 -10.22
C GLU A 300 -9.25 2.11 -9.83
N GLN A 301 -9.82 1.39 -10.78
CA GLN A 301 -10.23 0.01 -10.59
C GLN A 301 -8.98 -0.88 -10.42
N ALA A 302 -8.81 -1.44 -9.21
CA ALA A 302 -7.69 -2.34 -8.91
C ALA A 302 -7.97 -3.76 -9.40
N TRP A 303 -9.18 -4.27 -9.15
CA TRP A 303 -9.67 -5.51 -9.75
C TRP A 303 -11.19 -5.58 -9.75
N VAL A 304 -11.70 -6.48 -10.61
CA VAL A 304 -13.12 -6.79 -10.71
C VAL A 304 -13.37 -8.22 -10.26
N VAL A 305 -14.44 -8.40 -9.52
CA VAL A 305 -14.99 -9.71 -9.18
C VAL A 305 -16.25 -9.91 -10.00
N ARG A 306 -16.21 -10.79 -11.00
CA ARG A 306 -17.36 -11.14 -11.85
C ARG A 306 -17.49 -12.65 -11.97
N ARG A 307 -18.69 -13.12 -12.17
CA ARG A 307 -18.91 -14.50 -12.61
C ARG A 307 -18.32 -14.67 -14.01
N ALA A 308 -17.68 -15.81 -14.25
CA ALA A 308 -17.38 -16.20 -15.61
C ALA A 308 -18.69 -16.24 -16.41
N GLU A 309 -18.76 -15.51 -17.51
CA GLU A 309 -19.89 -15.63 -18.41
C GLU A 309 -20.00 -17.11 -18.83
N GLN A 310 -21.16 -17.72 -18.54
CA GLN A 310 -21.43 -19.06 -19.06
C GLN A 310 -21.47 -18.92 -20.59
N THR A 311 -20.39 -19.32 -21.23
CA THR A 311 -20.40 -19.46 -22.70
C THR A 311 -21.59 -20.31 -23.03
N PRO A 312 -22.57 -19.84 -23.82
CA PRO A 312 -23.76 -20.61 -24.14
C PRO A 312 -23.29 -21.91 -24.77
N ALA A 313 -23.71 -23.04 -24.19
CA ALA A 313 -23.37 -24.38 -24.69
C ALA A 313 -23.62 -24.42 -26.20
N LYS A 314 -22.58 -24.66 -27.01
CA LYS A 314 -22.71 -24.88 -28.45
C LYS A 314 -23.82 -25.93 -28.63
N LYS A 315 -24.98 -25.51 -29.18
CA LYS A 315 -26.02 -26.45 -29.53
C LYS A 315 -25.38 -27.55 -30.40
N PRO A 316 -25.60 -28.84 -30.09
CA PRO A 316 -25.08 -29.90 -30.90
C PRO A 316 -25.62 -29.72 -32.32
N ALA A 317 -24.72 -29.74 -33.32
CA ALA A 317 -25.10 -29.70 -34.71
C ALA A 317 -26.04 -30.88 -34.98
N LYS A 318 -27.27 -30.59 -35.39
CA LYS A 318 -28.21 -31.63 -35.87
C LYS A 318 -27.55 -32.29 -37.07
N LYS A 319 -27.30 -33.60 -36.92
CA LYS A 319 -26.95 -34.47 -38.05
C LYS A 319 -28.17 -34.68 -38.94
#